data_4c1a9d1a41c769a613a48a02406c17b6
#
_entry.id   4c1a9d1a41c769a613a48a02406c17b6
#
_cell.length_a   1.000
_cell.length_b   1.000
_cell.length_c   1.000
_cell.angle_alpha   90.00
_cell.angle_beta   90.00
_cell.angle_gamma   90.00
#
_symmetry.space_group_name_H-M   'P 1'
#
loop_
_entity.id
_entity.type
_entity.pdbx_description
1 polymer ?
#
loop_
_entity_poly.entity_id
_entity_poly.type
_entity_poly.pdbx_seq_one_letter_code
_entity_poly.pdbx_strand_id
1 'polypeptide(L)'
;MAINLPHWLAEVINVLGFDWPEIDEDQLREAARHLRKYAHDAESSHDRSHKIVTGDLQQVYAAQSYTALAQAWAGQSSKHMKELIEACRMLATALDDAAIGVEAMKDKCIVQLGIAAGELGLDVAASAVTLGLSDLAAAAEVEVQQRLMNGIMQNFEREVVSLLVGKITGPIKEKIDHSVEKLLFAEIAQEALGAPAGRMKLDYDAILGHANTIKGESKANLDGGRTLRHNTGHLTFKTG
;
A
#
# COMPACT_ATOMS: atom_id res chain seq x y z
N MET A 1 17.99 -1.43 3.86
CA MET A 1 18.86 -1.11 2.70
C MET A 1 18.64 -2.20 1.68
N ALA A 2 18.20 -1.85 0.46
CA ALA A 2 17.83 -2.83 -0.56
C ALA A 2 18.98 -3.80 -0.84
N ILE A 3 18.66 -5.09 -0.98
CA ILE A 3 19.65 -6.12 -1.30
C ILE A 3 20.03 -5.98 -2.77
N ASN A 4 21.27 -5.57 -3.01
CA ASN A 4 21.85 -5.49 -4.34
C ASN A 4 22.70 -6.73 -4.64
N LEU A 5 22.90 -7.03 -5.92
CA LEU A 5 23.78 -8.09 -6.33
C LEU A 5 25.20 -7.82 -5.82
N PRO A 6 25.83 -8.75 -5.06
CA PRO A 6 27.23 -8.65 -4.71
C PRO A 6 28.09 -8.61 -5.99
N HIS A 7 29.06 -7.69 -6.05
CA HIS A 7 29.89 -7.47 -7.25
C HIS A 7 30.58 -8.74 -7.74
N TRP A 8 31.01 -9.61 -6.81
CA TRP A 8 31.67 -10.87 -7.13
C TRP A 8 30.76 -11.91 -7.81
N LEU A 9 29.43 -11.75 -7.74
CA LEU A 9 28.45 -12.61 -8.44
C LEU A 9 28.07 -12.10 -9.85
N ALA A 10 28.47 -10.89 -10.23
CA ALA A 10 28.12 -10.32 -11.50
C ALA A 10 28.60 -11.17 -12.71
N GLU A 11 29.80 -11.77 -12.60
CA GLU A 11 30.33 -12.66 -13.64
C GLU A 11 29.53 -13.96 -13.74
N VAL A 12 29.12 -14.53 -12.62
CA VAL A 12 28.28 -15.74 -12.56
C VAL A 12 26.96 -15.50 -13.25
N ILE A 13 26.32 -14.35 -12.99
CA ILE A 13 25.07 -13.96 -13.64
C ILE A 13 25.24 -13.84 -15.14
N ASN A 14 26.32 -13.22 -15.63
CA ASN A 14 26.58 -13.08 -17.05
C ASN A 14 26.77 -14.45 -17.73
N VAL A 15 27.45 -15.39 -17.07
CA VAL A 15 27.64 -16.76 -17.59
C VAL A 15 26.32 -17.52 -17.64
N LEU A 16 25.49 -17.37 -16.60
CA LEU A 16 24.19 -18.01 -16.53
C LEU A 16 23.12 -17.35 -17.42
N GLY A 17 23.35 -16.13 -17.91
CA GLY A 17 22.35 -15.36 -18.66
C GLY A 17 21.08 -15.10 -17.84
N PHE A 18 21.24 -14.84 -16.54
CA PHE A 18 20.15 -14.60 -15.60
C PHE A 18 20.05 -13.12 -15.26
N ASP A 19 18.85 -12.57 -15.24
CA ASP A 19 18.61 -11.19 -14.82
C ASP A 19 18.41 -11.10 -13.30
N TRP A 20 19.19 -10.24 -12.65
CA TRP A 20 19.00 -9.96 -11.22
C TRP A 20 17.66 -9.28 -10.98
N PRO A 21 16.91 -9.73 -9.95
CA PRO A 21 15.64 -9.09 -9.62
C PRO A 21 15.85 -7.66 -9.11
N GLU A 22 15.39 -6.68 -9.89
CA GLU A 22 15.55 -5.24 -9.62
C GLU A 22 14.45 -4.68 -8.70
N ILE A 23 13.76 -5.51 -7.92
CA ILE A 23 12.71 -5.04 -7.01
C ILE A 23 13.35 -4.42 -5.77
N ASP A 24 12.93 -3.20 -5.42
CA ASP A 24 13.42 -2.46 -4.26
C ASP A 24 12.49 -2.67 -3.05
N GLU A 25 12.93 -3.49 -2.12
CA GLU A 25 12.21 -3.80 -0.88
C GLU A 25 12.13 -2.61 0.07
N ASP A 26 13.10 -1.69 0.05
CA ASP A 26 13.05 -0.47 0.85
C ASP A 26 11.96 0.48 0.36
N GLN A 27 11.76 0.60 -0.96
CA GLN A 27 10.66 1.38 -1.54
C GLN A 27 9.30 0.77 -1.23
N LEU A 28 9.18 -0.56 -1.18
CA LEU A 28 7.95 -1.23 -0.73
C LEU A 28 7.60 -0.86 0.72
N ARG A 29 8.60 -0.89 1.60
CA ARG A 29 8.42 -0.48 3.00
C ARG A 29 8.14 1.02 3.14
N GLU A 30 8.73 1.84 2.28
CA GLU A 30 8.46 3.28 2.24
C GLU A 30 7.01 3.55 1.86
N ALA A 31 6.49 2.90 0.82
CA ALA A 31 5.09 2.98 0.44
C ALA A 31 4.16 2.54 1.59
N ALA A 32 4.51 1.45 2.28
CA ALA A 32 3.77 0.97 3.45
C ALA A 32 3.72 2.00 4.59
N ARG A 33 4.84 2.69 4.87
CA ARG A 33 4.89 3.76 5.87
C ARG A 33 4.00 4.94 5.49
N HIS A 34 4.01 5.36 4.22
CA HIS A 34 3.16 6.45 3.74
C HIS A 34 1.67 6.11 3.86
N LEU A 35 1.29 4.88 3.54
CA LEU A 35 -0.09 4.40 3.70
C LEU A 35 -0.54 4.39 5.17
N ARG A 36 0.31 3.92 6.08
CA ARG A 36 0.01 3.92 7.52
C ARG A 36 -0.13 5.33 8.07
N LYS A 37 0.76 6.24 7.64
CA LYS A 37 0.68 7.64 8.03
C LYS A 37 -0.64 8.26 7.56
N TYR A 38 -1.00 8.07 6.31
CA TYR A 38 -2.27 8.56 5.77
C TYR A 38 -3.47 7.99 6.54
N ALA A 39 -3.49 6.67 6.79
CA ALA A 39 -4.56 6.01 7.54
C ALA A 39 -4.71 6.60 8.96
N HIS A 40 -3.60 6.86 9.65
CA HIS A 40 -3.59 7.46 10.98
C HIS A 40 -4.10 8.91 10.97
N ASP A 41 -3.63 9.72 10.02
CA ASP A 41 -4.02 11.13 9.90
C ASP A 41 -5.52 11.24 9.54
N ALA A 42 -6.00 10.37 8.62
CA ALA A 42 -7.41 10.29 8.22
C ALA A 42 -8.32 9.84 9.37
N GLU A 43 -7.90 8.85 10.17
CA GLU A 43 -8.62 8.39 11.36
C GLU A 43 -8.74 9.53 12.38
N SER A 44 -7.64 10.20 12.69
CA SER A 44 -7.62 11.30 13.64
C SER A 44 -8.51 12.47 13.21
N SER A 45 -8.50 12.82 11.94
CA SER A 45 -9.35 13.85 11.35
C SER A 45 -10.83 13.46 11.39
N HIS A 46 -11.10 12.18 11.08
CA HIS A 46 -12.43 11.62 11.12
C HIS A 46 -13.01 11.62 12.54
N ASP A 47 -12.25 11.20 13.54
CA ASP A 47 -12.69 11.16 14.94
C ASP A 47 -13.02 12.57 15.48
N ARG A 48 -12.20 13.58 15.11
CA ARG A 48 -12.49 14.99 15.43
C ARG A 48 -13.82 15.46 14.80
N SER A 49 -14.00 15.18 13.51
CA SER A 49 -15.24 15.53 12.81
C SER A 49 -16.45 14.79 13.39
N HIS A 50 -16.29 13.51 13.72
CA HIS A 50 -17.34 12.71 14.35
C HIS A 50 -17.77 13.27 15.71
N LYS A 51 -16.81 13.63 16.58
CA LYS A 51 -17.08 14.26 17.87
C LYS A 51 -17.86 15.57 17.70
N ILE A 52 -17.49 16.40 16.74
CA ILE A 52 -18.20 17.66 16.47
C ILE A 52 -19.63 17.37 16.03
N VAL A 53 -19.83 16.49 15.04
CA VAL A 53 -21.16 16.24 14.49
C VAL A 53 -22.08 15.56 15.50
N THR A 54 -21.59 14.58 16.28
CA THR A 54 -22.42 13.79 17.19
C THR A 54 -22.52 14.35 18.61
N GLY A 55 -21.64 15.27 18.98
CA GLY A 55 -21.56 15.85 20.32
C GLY A 55 -21.73 17.36 20.35
N ASP A 56 -20.76 18.10 19.81
CA ASP A 56 -20.69 19.55 19.99
C ASP A 56 -21.84 20.27 19.26
N LEU A 57 -22.18 19.86 18.04
CA LEU A 57 -23.32 20.42 17.28
C LEU A 57 -24.65 20.17 17.98
N GLN A 58 -24.82 19.04 18.66
CA GLN A 58 -26.06 18.74 19.38
C GLN A 58 -26.40 19.77 20.44
N GLN A 59 -25.41 20.40 21.07
CA GLN A 59 -25.59 21.38 22.13
C GLN A 59 -26.09 22.74 21.61
N VAL A 60 -25.73 23.09 20.39
CA VAL A 60 -25.98 24.41 19.77
C VAL A 60 -27.03 24.36 18.66
N TYR A 61 -27.37 23.17 18.18
CA TYR A 61 -28.31 22.94 17.09
C TYR A 61 -29.37 21.90 17.47
N ALA A 62 -30.43 22.32 18.13
CA ALA A 62 -31.57 21.47 18.50
C ALA A 62 -32.71 21.63 17.50
N ALA A 63 -32.73 20.76 16.48
CA ALA A 63 -33.77 20.69 15.46
C ALA A 63 -33.84 19.26 14.89
N GLN A 64 -34.97 18.92 14.24
CA GLN A 64 -35.10 17.61 13.57
C GLN A 64 -34.07 17.42 12.45
N SER A 65 -33.72 18.49 11.74
CA SER A 65 -32.66 18.50 10.74
C SER A 65 -31.28 18.11 11.29
N TYR A 66 -30.98 18.42 12.58
CA TYR A 66 -29.78 17.91 13.24
C TYR A 66 -29.82 16.38 13.39
N THR A 67 -30.96 15.83 13.80
CA THR A 67 -31.11 14.38 13.97
C THR A 67 -30.86 13.65 12.64
N ALA A 68 -31.43 14.15 11.56
CA ALA A 68 -31.21 13.61 10.22
C ALA A 68 -29.73 13.72 9.80
N LEU A 69 -29.10 14.88 10.05
CA LEU A 69 -27.65 15.07 9.79
C LEU A 69 -26.78 14.08 10.58
N ALA A 70 -27.06 13.91 11.88
CA ALA A 70 -26.29 13.02 12.75
C ALA A 70 -26.46 11.55 12.34
N GLN A 71 -27.66 11.14 11.94
CA GLN A 71 -27.92 9.78 11.44
C GLN A 71 -27.21 9.52 10.11
N ALA A 72 -27.32 10.44 9.16
CA ALA A 72 -26.63 10.33 7.88
C ALA A 72 -25.10 10.32 8.05
N TRP A 73 -24.58 11.18 8.93
CA TRP A 73 -23.16 11.17 9.28
C TRP A 73 -22.74 9.84 9.91
N ALA A 74 -23.48 9.30 10.88
CA ALA A 74 -23.16 8.03 11.51
C ALA A 74 -23.12 6.87 10.51
N GLY A 75 -24.04 6.83 9.56
CA GLY A 75 -24.06 5.82 8.50
C GLY A 75 -22.85 5.91 7.57
N GLN A 76 -22.51 7.11 7.11
CA GLN A 76 -21.35 7.32 6.21
C GLN A 76 -20.02 7.20 6.94
N SER A 77 -19.90 7.84 8.09
CA SER A 77 -18.70 7.94 8.89
C SER A 77 -18.26 6.60 9.43
N SER A 78 -19.17 5.86 10.07
CA SER A 78 -18.82 4.61 10.74
C SER A 78 -18.45 3.49 9.76
N LYS A 79 -18.95 3.52 8.54
CA LYS A 79 -18.72 2.46 7.56
C LYS A 79 -17.64 2.84 6.56
N HIS A 80 -17.83 3.89 5.78
CA HIS A 80 -16.97 4.18 4.64
C HIS A 80 -15.56 4.66 5.03
N MET A 81 -15.47 5.55 6.02
CA MET A 81 -14.14 6.04 6.43
C MET A 81 -13.34 4.94 7.13
N LYS A 82 -13.98 4.13 8.00
CA LYS A 82 -13.31 3.00 8.63
C LYS A 82 -12.85 1.96 7.62
N GLU A 83 -13.68 1.64 6.63
CA GLU A 83 -13.32 0.73 5.54
C GLU A 83 -12.12 1.23 4.74
N LEU A 84 -12.06 2.53 4.42
CA LEU A 84 -10.92 3.15 3.73
C LEU A 84 -9.64 3.08 4.56
N ILE A 85 -9.72 3.45 5.84
CA ILE A 85 -8.57 3.40 6.77
C ILE A 85 -8.05 1.96 6.90
N GLU A 86 -8.96 1.00 7.07
CA GLU A 86 -8.61 -0.41 7.16
C GLU A 86 -7.99 -0.92 5.85
N ALA A 87 -8.53 -0.53 4.69
CA ALA A 87 -7.96 -0.88 3.39
C ALA A 87 -6.52 -0.35 3.23
N CYS A 88 -6.24 0.89 3.65
CA CYS A 88 -4.89 1.44 3.64
C CYS A 88 -3.94 0.65 4.55
N ARG A 89 -4.39 0.24 5.74
CA ARG A 89 -3.60 -0.58 6.67
C ARG A 89 -3.32 -1.98 6.12
N MET A 90 -4.34 -2.61 5.50
CA MET A 90 -4.18 -3.92 4.86
C MET A 90 -3.19 -3.86 3.70
N LEU A 91 -3.29 -2.82 2.85
CA LEU A 91 -2.34 -2.61 1.76
C LEU A 91 -0.92 -2.39 2.27
N ALA A 92 -0.75 -1.58 3.33
CA ALA A 92 0.55 -1.37 3.94
C ALA A 92 1.17 -2.68 4.48
N THR A 93 0.35 -3.54 5.09
CA THR A 93 0.82 -4.85 5.57
C THR A 93 1.21 -5.76 4.41
N ALA A 94 0.42 -5.77 3.33
CA ALA A 94 0.75 -6.57 2.15
C ALA A 94 2.05 -6.12 1.47
N LEU A 95 2.35 -4.81 1.46
CA LEU A 95 3.62 -4.28 0.94
C LEU A 95 4.81 -4.67 1.82
N ASP A 96 4.66 -4.69 3.16
CA ASP A 96 5.72 -5.18 4.04
C ASP A 96 5.95 -6.69 3.85
N ASP A 97 4.87 -7.48 3.74
CA ASP A 97 4.98 -8.92 3.46
C ASP A 97 5.67 -9.16 2.11
N ALA A 98 5.35 -8.35 1.08
CA ALA A 98 6.00 -8.40 -0.21
C ALA A 98 7.49 -8.07 -0.12
N ALA A 99 7.87 -7.05 0.66
CA ALA A 99 9.27 -6.69 0.89
C ALA A 99 10.06 -7.84 1.53
N ILE A 100 9.50 -8.52 2.52
CA ILE A 100 10.09 -9.71 3.15
C ILE A 100 10.25 -10.85 2.12
N GLY A 101 9.24 -11.05 1.28
CA GLY A 101 9.31 -12.05 0.20
C GLY A 101 10.42 -11.76 -0.80
N VAL A 102 10.60 -10.48 -1.19
CA VAL A 102 11.68 -10.03 -2.08
C VAL A 102 13.06 -10.30 -1.45
N GLU A 103 13.26 -9.95 -0.18
CA GLU A 103 14.51 -10.24 0.53
C GLU A 103 14.82 -11.74 0.55
N ALA A 104 13.85 -12.56 0.96
CA ALA A 104 14.03 -14.00 1.00
C ALA A 104 14.33 -14.61 -0.39
N MET A 105 13.75 -14.07 -1.45
CA MET A 105 14.05 -14.49 -2.81
C MET A 105 15.47 -14.08 -3.22
N LYS A 106 15.86 -12.82 -2.99
CA LYS A 106 17.22 -12.33 -3.30
C LYS A 106 18.29 -13.12 -2.55
N ASP A 107 18.06 -13.45 -1.27
CA ASP A 107 18.97 -14.30 -0.47
C ASP A 107 19.11 -15.70 -1.08
N LYS A 108 18.00 -16.32 -1.50
CA LYS A 108 18.04 -17.62 -2.18
C LYS A 108 18.81 -17.53 -3.50
N CYS A 109 18.63 -16.46 -4.28
CA CYS A 109 19.39 -16.24 -5.51
C CYS A 109 20.90 -16.10 -5.23
N ILE A 110 21.29 -15.35 -4.20
CA ILE A 110 22.71 -15.19 -3.82
C ILE A 110 23.32 -16.55 -3.44
N VAL A 111 22.63 -17.34 -2.62
CA VAL A 111 23.11 -18.68 -2.22
C VAL A 111 23.25 -19.59 -3.45
N GLN A 112 22.25 -19.62 -4.33
CA GLN A 112 22.29 -20.47 -5.53
C GLN A 112 23.40 -20.04 -6.50
N LEU A 113 23.60 -18.73 -6.67
CA LEU A 113 24.70 -18.20 -7.49
C LEU A 113 26.06 -18.55 -6.89
N GLY A 114 26.20 -18.56 -5.56
CA GLY A 114 27.41 -19.01 -4.86
C GLY A 114 27.71 -20.49 -5.12
N ILE A 115 26.69 -21.34 -5.09
CA ILE A 115 26.81 -22.78 -5.42
C ILE A 115 27.23 -22.93 -6.88
N ALA A 116 26.56 -22.25 -7.82
CA ALA A 116 26.88 -22.28 -9.23
C ALA A 116 28.33 -21.82 -9.52
N ALA A 117 28.80 -20.79 -8.83
CA ALA A 117 30.20 -20.34 -8.94
C ALA A 117 31.18 -21.46 -8.59
N GLY A 118 30.91 -22.20 -7.48
CA GLY A 118 31.72 -23.33 -7.04
C GLY A 118 31.70 -24.49 -8.03
N GLU A 119 30.56 -24.88 -8.54
CA GLU A 119 30.36 -25.97 -9.48
C GLU A 119 30.97 -25.69 -10.87
N LEU A 120 30.87 -24.42 -11.31
CA LEU A 120 31.49 -23.97 -12.56
C LEU A 120 33.00 -23.69 -12.44
N GLY A 121 33.58 -23.88 -11.23
CA GLY A 121 34.98 -23.62 -10.99
C GLY A 121 35.43 -22.18 -11.16
N LEU A 122 34.48 -21.25 -10.99
CA LEU A 122 34.71 -19.80 -11.07
C LEU A 122 35.46 -19.37 -9.82
N ASP A 123 36.73 -18.96 -9.96
CA ASP A 123 37.47 -18.40 -8.87
C ASP A 123 36.98 -16.98 -8.56
N VAL A 124 36.13 -16.90 -7.52
CA VAL A 124 35.48 -15.66 -7.07
C VAL A 124 36.48 -14.59 -6.62
N ALA A 125 37.75 -15.00 -6.38
CA ALA A 125 38.85 -14.11 -5.97
C ALA A 125 39.63 -13.55 -7.17
N ALA A 126 39.51 -14.12 -8.38
CA ALA A 126 40.28 -13.70 -9.55
C ALA A 126 39.43 -12.88 -10.51
N SER A 127 39.70 -11.61 -10.64
CA SER A 127 38.99 -10.63 -11.47
C SER A 127 39.19 -10.78 -13.01
N ALA A 128 39.61 -11.95 -13.49
CA ALA A 128 39.78 -12.20 -14.93
C ALA A 128 39.72 -13.70 -15.25
N VAL A 129 38.53 -14.26 -15.37
CA VAL A 129 38.37 -15.59 -15.94
C VAL A 129 37.75 -15.48 -17.31
N THR A 130 38.60 -15.55 -18.34
CA THR A 130 38.21 -15.96 -19.68
C THR A 130 37.88 -17.45 -19.63
N LEU A 131 36.63 -17.79 -19.34
CA LEU A 131 36.15 -19.15 -19.41
C LEU A 131 36.17 -19.60 -20.87
N GLY A 132 37.10 -20.44 -21.20
CA GLY A 132 36.96 -21.33 -22.35
C GLY A 132 35.88 -22.36 -22.05
N LEU A 133 34.59 -21.97 -22.18
CA LEU A 133 33.45 -22.87 -22.13
C LEU A 133 33.44 -23.78 -23.39
N SER A 134 34.48 -24.57 -23.58
CA SER A 134 34.60 -25.50 -24.69
C SER A 134 34.15 -26.91 -24.36
N ASP A 135 33.77 -27.19 -23.14
CA ASP A 135 33.34 -28.53 -22.71
C ASP A 135 31.80 -28.63 -22.65
N LEU A 136 31.26 -29.64 -23.35
CA LEU A 136 29.85 -30.03 -23.30
C LEU A 136 29.35 -30.28 -21.89
N ALA A 137 30.19 -30.66 -20.95
CA ALA A 137 29.89 -30.84 -19.56
C ALA A 137 29.55 -29.51 -18.85
N ALA A 138 30.32 -28.45 -19.12
CA ALA A 138 30.07 -27.13 -18.58
C ALA A 138 28.75 -26.51 -19.12
N ALA A 139 28.40 -26.78 -20.38
CA ALA A 139 27.12 -26.32 -20.94
C ALA A 139 25.91 -26.98 -20.26
N ALA A 140 25.98 -28.27 -19.96
CA ALA A 140 24.95 -28.99 -19.23
C ALA A 140 24.76 -28.47 -17.80
N GLU A 141 25.87 -28.15 -17.12
CA GLU A 141 25.86 -27.58 -15.78
C GLU A 141 25.21 -26.19 -15.75
N VAL A 142 25.58 -25.33 -16.70
CA VAL A 142 24.95 -24.00 -16.89
C VAL A 142 23.43 -24.14 -17.08
N GLU A 143 22.97 -25.09 -17.89
CA GLU A 143 21.54 -25.31 -18.10
C GLU A 143 20.81 -25.74 -16.82
N VAL A 144 21.43 -26.60 -15.99
CA VAL A 144 20.87 -27.02 -14.69
C VAL A 144 20.73 -25.81 -13.77
N GLN A 145 21.77 -24.99 -13.65
CA GLN A 145 21.75 -23.80 -12.80
C GLN A 145 20.75 -22.75 -13.29
N GLN A 146 20.63 -22.53 -14.59
CA GLN A 146 19.60 -21.68 -15.17
C GLN A 146 18.18 -22.15 -14.82
N ARG A 147 17.92 -23.46 -14.89
CA ARG A 147 16.60 -24.03 -14.52
C ARG A 147 16.30 -23.81 -13.03
N LEU A 148 17.28 -23.96 -12.13
CA LEU A 148 17.11 -23.73 -10.71
C LEU A 148 16.81 -22.26 -10.42
N MET A 149 17.56 -21.33 -11.02
CA MET A 149 17.32 -19.89 -10.88
C MET A 149 15.93 -19.48 -11.38
N ASN A 150 15.55 -19.95 -12.58
CA ASN A 150 14.21 -19.71 -13.13
C ASN A 150 13.12 -20.28 -12.21
N GLY A 151 13.35 -21.44 -11.59
CA GLY A 151 12.44 -22.03 -10.61
C GLY A 151 12.24 -21.16 -9.37
N ILE A 152 13.31 -20.55 -8.85
CA ILE A 152 13.25 -19.59 -7.72
C ILE A 152 12.40 -18.39 -8.10
N MET A 153 12.64 -17.78 -9.28
CA MET A 153 11.89 -16.62 -9.77
C MET A 153 10.40 -16.93 -9.99
N GLN A 154 10.08 -18.03 -10.65
CA GLN A 154 8.68 -18.41 -10.89
C GLN A 154 7.92 -18.74 -9.60
N ASN A 155 8.57 -19.30 -8.59
CA ASN A 155 7.95 -19.53 -7.29
C ASN A 155 7.70 -18.22 -6.58
N PHE A 156 8.66 -17.29 -6.60
CA PHE A 156 8.52 -15.95 -6.04
C PHE A 156 7.38 -15.18 -6.72
N GLU A 157 7.36 -15.12 -8.05
CA GLU A 157 6.28 -14.44 -8.77
C GLU A 157 4.90 -14.98 -8.37
N ARG A 158 4.75 -16.31 -8.27
CA ARG A 158 3.50 -16.94 -7.83
C ARG A 158 3.14 -16.57 -6.39
N GLU A 159 4.10 -16.58 -5.47
CA GLU A 159 3.88 -16.22 -4.07
C GLU A 159 3.47 -14.74 -3.93
N VAL A 160 4.20 -13.82 -4.58
CA VAL A 160 3.91 -12.37 -4.52
C VAL A 160 2.58 -12.05 -5.20
N VAL A 161 2.33 -12.59 -6.39
CA VAL A 161 1.05 -12.39 -7.10
C VAL A 161 -0.10 -12.96 -6.26
N SER A 162 0.03 -14.16 -5.70
CA SER A 162 -0.99 -14.74 -4.82
C SER A 162 -1.24 -13.88 -3.58
N LEU A 163 -0.19 -13.36 -2.95
CA LEU A 163 -0.28 -12.50 -1.78
C LEU A 163 -0.93 -11.17 -2.11
N LEU A 164 -0.50 -10.51 -3.18
CA LEU A 164 -1.05 -9.22 -3.62
C LEU A 164 -2.48 -9.37 -4.14
N VAL A 165 -2.77 -10.36 -4.98
CA VAL A 165 -4.10 -10.59 -5.53
C VAL A 165 -5.06 -11.07 -4.44
N GLY A 166 -4.66 -12.03 -3.60
CA GLY A 166 -5.52 -12.58 -2.55
C GLY A 166 -5.83 -11.60 -1.42
N LYS A 167 -4.84 -10.80 -0.98
CA LYS A 167 -5.02 -9.85 0.12
C LYS A 167 -5.49 -8.47 -0.34
N ILE A 168 -5.23 -8.05 -1.57
CA ILE A 168 -5.47 -6.68 -2.04
C ILE A 168 -6.69 -6.60 -2.95
N THR A 169 -6.77 -7.40 -4.02
CA THR A 169 -7.78 -7.18 -5.07
C THR A 169 -9.20 -7.58 -4.65
N GLY A 170 -9.38 -8.63 -3.86
CA GLY A 170 -10.69 -9.02 -3.37
C GLY A 170 -11.22 -8.07 -2.29
N PRO A 171 -10.64 -8.07 -1.07
CA PRO A 171 -11.20 -7.33 0.06
C PRO A 171 -11.11 -5.80 -0.09
N ILE A 172 -10.04 -5.28 -0.71
CA ILE A 172 -9.84 -3.83 -0.84
C ILE A 172 -10.71 -3.25 -1.95
N LYS A 173 -10.79 -3.93 -3.10
CA LYS A 173 -11.67 -3.50 -4.19
C LYS A 173 -13.12 -3.45 -3.73
N GLU A 174 -13.61 -4.50 -3.07
CA GLU A 174 -14.98 -4.56 -2.55
C GLU A 174 -15.25 -3.44 -1.54
N LYS A 175 -14.30 -3.16 -0.63
CA LYS A 175 -14.41 -2.07 0.33
C LYS A 175 -14.38 -0.68 -0.32
N ILE A 176 -13.52 -0.46 -1.31
CA ILE A 176 -13.41 0.82 -2.04
C ILE A 176 -14.63 1.04 -2.94
N ASP A 177 -15.02 0.04 -3.73
CA ASP A 177 -16.19 0.16 -4.62
C ASP A 177 -17.46 0.45 -3.81
N HIS A 178 -17.64 -0.24 -2.68
CA HIS A 178 -18.77 0.01 -1.78
C HIS A 178 -18.73 1.38 -1.09
N SER A 179 -17.52 1.91 -0.81
CA SER A 179 -17.34 3.22 -0.19
C SER A 179 -17.58 4.36 -1.18
N VAL A 180 -17.25 4.17 -2.46
CA VAL A 180 -17.42 5.19 -3.52
C VAL A 180 -18.85 5.25 -4.03
N GLU A 181 -19.55 4.13 -4.19
CA GLU A 181 -20.93 4.09 -4.68
C GLU A 181 -21.93 4.81 -3.76
N LYS A 182 -21.67 4.91 -2.46
CA LYS A 182 -22.57 5.50 -1.47
C LYS A 182 -22.19 6.90 -1.00
N LEU A 183 -21.19 7.54 -1.56
CA LEU A 183 -20.84 8.95 -1.32
C LEU A 183 -21.81 9.94 -2.01
N LEU A 184 -22.98 9.52 -2.41
CA LEU A 184 -23.99 10.39 -2.98
C LEU A 184 -24.65 11.20 -1.87
N PHE A 185 -24.12 12.39 -1.60
CA PHE A 185 -24.68 13.42 -0.73
C PHE A 185 -26.16 13.81 -1.07
N ALA A 186 -26.69 13.34 -2.20
CA ALA A 186 -28.02 13.65 -2.66
C ALA A 186 -29.14 13.12 -1.75
N GLU A 187 -28.96 11.96 -1.13
CA GLU A 187 -29.98 11.38 -0.23
C GLU A 187 -30.09 12.15 1.10
N ILE A 188 -28.97 12.65 1.62
CA ILE A 188 -28.93 13.40 2.88
C ILE A 188 -29.68 14.73 2.79
N ALA A 189 -29.56 15.41 1.64
CA ALA A 189 -30.21 16.68 1.42
C ALA A 189 -31.75 16.54 1.29
N GLN A 190 -32.25 15.42 0.77
CA GLN A 190 -33.69 15.17 0.63
C GLN A 190 -34.34 14.80 1.98
N GLU A 191 -33.71 14.01 2.82
CA GLU A 191 -34.25 13.70 4.16
C GLU A 191 -34.26 14.91 5.09
N ALA A 192 -33.22 15.76 5.02
CA ALA A 192 -33.16 16.99 5.82
C ALA A 192 -34.23 18.04 5.46
N LEU A 193 -34.69 18.06 4.19
CA LEU A 193 -35.72 19.02 3.70
C LEU A 193 -37.16 18.60 4.01
N GLY A 194 -37.39 17.33 4.37
CA GLY A 194 -38.73 16.77 4.62
C GLY A 194 -39.23 16.83 6.06
N ALA A 195 -38.43 17.28 7.04
CA ALA A 195 -38.78 17.23 8.45
C ALA A 195 -39.63 18.44 8.89
N PRO A 196 -40.80 18.25 9.61
CA PRO A 196 -41.63 19.34 10.06
C PRO A 196 -40.93 20.23 11.12
N ALA A 197 -41.20 21.54 11.05
CA ALA A 197 -40.57 22.54 11.90
C ALA A 197 -41.01 22.41 13.39
N GLY A 198 -40.12 21.88 14.24
CA GLY A 198 -40.25 21.94 15.69
C GLY A 198 -39.59 23.21 16.26
N ARG A 199 -39.66 23.39 17.59
CA ARG A 199 -38.96 24.50 18.27
C ARG A 199 -37.47 24.40 17.99
N MET A 200 -36.92 25.41 17.33
CA MET A 200 -35.56 25.46 16.86
C MET A 200 -34.71 26.31 17.80
N LYS A 201 -33.63 25.72 18.37
CA LYS A 201 -32.61 26.49 19.06
C LYS A 201 -31.39 26.50 18.15
N LEU A 202 -30.97 27.67 17.70
CA LEU A 202 -29.86 27.85 16.79
C LEU A 202 -28.90 28.88 17.35
N ASP A 203 -27.69 28.48 17.63
CA ASP A 203 -26.55 29.37 17.81
C ASP A 203 -25.76 29.40 16.50
N TYR A 204 -26.01 30.42 15.68
CA TYR A 204 -25.44 30.54 14.35
C TYR A 204 -23.92 30.64 14.36
N ASP A 205 -23.34 31.37 15.31
CA ASP A 205 -21.89 31.58 15.39
C ASP A 205 -21.19 30.29 15.78
N ALA A 206 -21.72 29.56 16.75
CA ALA A 206 -21.21 28.25 17.14
C ALA A 206 -21.33 27.22 16.02
N ILE A 207 -22.48 27.16 15.33
CA ILE A 207 -22.70 26.26 14.18
C ILE A 207 -21.71 26.59 13.06
N LEU A 208 -21.51 27.86 12.74
CA LEU A 208 -20.55 28.29 11.72
C LEU A 208 -19.11 27.92 12.11
N GLY A 209 -18.75 28.09 13.39
CA GLY A 209 -17.46 27.65 13.93
C GLY A 209 -17.22 26.16 13.75
N HIS A 210 -18.19 25.32 14.09
CA HIS A 210 -18.13 23.87 13.91
C HIS A 210 -18.07 23.47 12.44
N ALA A 211 -18.86 24.10 11.57
CA ALA A 211 -18.83 23.86 10.13
C ALA A 211 -17.47 24.20 9.53
N ASN A 212 -16.83 25.31 9.95
CA ASN A 212 -15.51 25.69 9.49
C ASN A 212 -14.43 24.68 9.97
N THR A 213 -14.56 24.14 11.17
CA THR A 213 -13.66 23.10 11.68
C THR A 213 -13.78 21.82 10.87
N ILE A 214 -15.00 21.34 10.60
CA ILE A 214 -15.23 20.14 9.76
C ILE A 214 -14.70 20.38 8.34
N LYS A 215 -14.88 21.55 7.78
CA LYS A 215 -14.32 21.93 6.47
C LYS A 215 -12.79 21.90 6.49
N GLY A 216 -12.17 22.36 7.57
CA GLY A 216 -10.73 22.28 7.79
C GLY A 216 -10.24 20.83 7.82
N GLU A 217 -10.91 19.95 8.56
CA GLU A 217 -10.59 18.52 8.62
C GLU A 217 -10.74 17.83 7.25
N SER A 218 -11.82 18.14 6.51
CA SER A 218 -12.03 17.63 5.16
C SER A 218 -10.90 18.05 4.20
N LYS A 219 -10.47 19.32 4.30
CA LYS A 219 -9.32 19.81 3.53
C LYS A 219 -8.02 19.09 3.91
N ALA A 220 -7.77 18.90 5.21
CA ALA A 220 -6.58 18.17 5.69
C ALA A 220 -6.55 16.73 5.15
N ASN A 221 -7.68 16.04 5.11
CA ASN A 221 -7.80 14.70 4.51
C ASN A 221 -7.49 14.70 3.01
N LEU A 222 -8.01 15.68 2.28
CA LEU A 222 -7.74 15.83 0.85
C LEU A 222 -6.26 16.10 0.58
N ASP A 223 -5.64 16.98 1.36
CA ASP A 223 -4.22 17.32 1.24
C ASP A 223 -3.34 16.13 1.68
N GLY A 224 -3.77 15.35 2.67
CA GLY A 224 -3.15 14.08 3.05
C GLY A 224 -3.16 13.06 1.90
N GLY A 225 -4.28 12.91 1.21
CA GLY A 225 -4.40 12.06 0.04
C GLY A 225 -3.50 12.50 -1.13
N ARG A 226 -3.39 13.82 -1.36
CA ARG A 226 -2.46 14.37 -2.35
C ARG A 226 -1.01 14.13 -1.99
N THR A 227 -0.67 14.28 -0.71
CA THR A 227 0.66 14.00 -0.18
C THR A 227 1.01 12.51 -0.32
N LEU A 228 0.09 11.61 0.00
CA LEU A 228 0.25 10.18 -0.24
C LEU A 228 0.55 9.90 -1.71
N ARG A 229 -0.28 10.41 -2.62
CA ARG A 229 -0.09 10.26 -4.07
C ARG A 229 1.27 10.82 -4.53
N HIS A 230 1.69 11.97 -4.02
CA HIS A 230 2.99 12.56 -4.34
C HIS A 230 4.13 11.67 -3.86
N ASN A 231 4.10 11.24 -2.60
CA ASN A 231 5.16 10.46 -1.97
C ASN A 231 5.28 9.03 -2.52
N THR A 232 4.19 8.46 -3.04
CA THR A 232 4.21 7.12 -3.65
C THR A 232 4.39 7.17 -5.17
N GLY A 233 4.06 8.29 -5.81
CA GLY A 233 4.06 8.42 -7.27
C GLY A 233 5.45 8.48 -7.91
N HIS A 234 6.51 8.73 -7.13
CA HIS A 234 7.90 8.71 -7.61
C HIS A 234 8.61 7.37 -7.30
N LEU A 235 7.99 6.48 -6.54
CA LEU A 235 8.55 5.18 -6.25
C LEU A 235 8.50 4.31 -7.51
N THR A 236 9.65 3.88 -7.98
CA THR A 236 9.78 3.03 -9.16
C THR A 236 9.70 1.55 -8.81
N PHE A 237 9.89 1.24 -7.51
CA PHE A 237 10.03 -0.11 -6.96
C PHE A 237 11.16 -0.91 -7.61
N LYS A 238 12.13 -0.21 -8.22
CA LYS A 238 13.33 -0.79 -8.81
C LYS A 238 14.58 -0.33 -8.07
N THR A 239 15.50 -1.25 -7.88
CA THR A 239 16.86 -0.91 -7.46
C THR A 239 17.56 -0.17 -8.59
N GLY A 240 18.04 1.04 -8.30
CA GLY A 240 18.79 1.88 -9.25
C GLY A 240 20.24 1.42 -9.39
#